data_4bff849dd3dc45029cad85d72eb1d795
#
_entry.id   4bff849dd3dc45029cad85d72eb1d795
#
_cell.length_a   1.000
_cell.length_b   1.000
_cell.length_c   1.000
_cell.angle_alpha   90.00
_cell.angle_beta   90.00
_cell.angle_gamma   90.00
#
_symmetry.space_group_name_H-M   'P 1'
#
loop_
_entity.id
_entity.type
_entity.pdbx_description
1 polymer ?
#
loop_
_entity_poly.entity_id
_entity_poly.type
_entity_poly.pdbx_seq_one_letter_code
_entity_poly.pdbx_strand_id
1 'polypeptide(L)'
;MRNKRLILAAIIVMVAIGASAYAQDRAQGPVLGSTTGSVDSQGIRNYLLGPGDVLDVRVFGQADLSSVVEIDSEGNISSLPFLEKPIRAQCRNEKEVQKDVALAYAKYIKNPQVSVRVQERKSRQPATISGAVRNQMQVTMMREVRLHELITKAGGWTDRASGTIEIMHTESPMCPTDGSVFQKATLSEKGNFGIMIYKISDLKAGKEEADPIIWPGDVVRITEGDPVYVTGMVTRPTELVIRDKLTLSHAIAMAGGPQRMARTNEVHVLRQKEGGQDDLKFNYDAIRKGKAPDVEMKPFDIIEVGEASLFSGKGMGDLLKGMVRGSTGLITTGIIY
;
A
#
# COMPACT_ATOMS: atom_id res chain seq x y z
N MET A 1 45.07 54.11 -22.46
CA MET A 1 44.37 52.86 -22.77
C MET A 1 45.11 51.58 -22.38
N ARG A 2 46.29 51.67 -21.78
CA ARG A 2 47.19 50.49 -21.46
C ARG A 2 46.95 49.91 -20.06
N ASN A 3 46.39 50.71 -19.13
CA ASN A 3 46.17 50.24 -17.75
C ASN A 3 44.87 49.46 -17.52
N LYS A 4 43.86 49.54 -18.43
CA LYS A 4 42.62 48.76 -18.30
C LYS A 4 42.79 47.26 -18.68
N ARG A 5 43.76 46.95 -19.53
CA ARG A 5 44.06 45.56 -19.95
C ARG A 5 44.82 44.74 -18.88
N LEU A 6 45.63 45.38 -18.05
CA LEU A 6 46.37 44.76 -16.95
C LEU A 6 45.48 44.41 -15.76
N ILE A 7 44.43 45.22 -15.50
CA ILE A 7 43.48 44.98 -14.41
C ILE A 7 42.54 43.80 -14.76
N LEU A 8 42.17 43.67 -16.02
CA LEU A 8 41.31 42.55 -16.45
C LEU A 8 42.05 41.18 -16.41
N ALA A 9 43.36 41.16 -16.67
CA ALA A 9 44.18 39.95 -16.60
C ALA A 9 44.41 39.49 -15.13
N ALA A 10 44.54 40.44 -14.19
CA ALA A 10 44.70 40.11 -12.76
C ALA A 10 43.40 39.54 -12.13
N ILE A 11 42.24 39.97 -12.58
CA ILE A 11 40.93 39.43 -12.06
C ILE A 11 40.65 38.03 -12.57
N ILE A 12 41.06 37.69 -13.80
CA ILE A 12 40.87 36.34 -14.37
C ILE A 12 41.76 35.30 -13.69
N VAL A 13 42.98 35.69 -13.26
CA VAL A 13 43.89 34.79 -12.54
C VAL A 13 43.45 34.54 -11.08
N MET A 14 42.78 35.51 -10.44
CA MET A 14 42.28 35.31 -9.06
C MET A 14 41.00 34.43 -8.98
N VAL A 15 40.20 34.34 -10.05
CA VAL A 15 39.01 33.45 -10.08
C VAL A 15 39.41 31.99 -10.35
N ALA A 16 40.56 31.73 -10.99
CA ALA A 16 41.01 30.37 -11.27
C ALA A 16 41.66 29.63 -10.07
N ILE A 17 42.04 30.33 -9.00
CA ILE A 17 42.73 29.74 -7.84
C ILE A 17 41.67 29.43 -6.71
N GLY A 18 40.45 29.97 -6.78
CA GLY A 18 39.39 29.75 -5.81
C GLY A 18 38.57 28.47 -5.97
N ALA A 19 38.74 27.73 -7.07
CA ALA A 19 37.87 26.57 -7.40
C ALA A 19 38.47 25.19 -6.99
N SER A 20 39.65 25.14 -6.37
CA SER A 20 40.29 23.86 -6.05
C SER A 20 40.28 23.44 -4.59
N ALA A 21 39.55 24.14 -3.70
CA ALA A 21 39.59 23.89 -2.25
C ALA A 21 38.26 23.35 -1.65
N TYR A 22 37.29 22.96 -2.47
CA TYR A 22 35.98 22.41 -1.96
C TYR A 22 35.74 20.95 -2.29
N ALA A 23 36.79 20.17 -2.55
CA ALA A 23 36.65 18.78 -2.92
C ALA A 23 37.43 17.82 -2.01
N GLN A 24 37.31 17.97 -0.67
CA GLN A 24 37.75 16.91 0.27
C GLN A 24 37.32 17.23 1.70
N ASP A 25 35.99 17.13 1.95
CA ASP A 25 35.52 16.80 3.29
C ASP A 25 34.16 16.06 3.14
N ARG A 26 34.26 14.83 2.62
CA ARG A 26 33.18 13.85 2.87
C ARG A 26 33.44 13.29 4.25
N ALA A 27 32.88 13.94 5.25
CA ALA A 27 32.76 13.40 6.57
C ALA A 27 32.21 11.96 6.48
N GLN A 28 33.04 11.03 6.97
CA GLN A 28 32.63 9.68 7.28
C GLN A 28 31.47 9.82 8.27
N GLY A 29 30.26 9.58 7.77
CA GLY A 29 29.07 9.46 8.62
C GLY A 29 29.30 8.36 9.66
N PRO A 30 28.65 8.43 10.81
CA PRO A 30 28.81 7.45 11.88
C PRO A 30 28.60 6.05 11.31
N VAL A 31 29.59 5.19 11.47
CA VAL A 31 29.49 3.76 11.20
C VAL A 31 28.42 3.24 12.16
N LEU A 32 27.19 3.13 11.68
CA LEU A 32 26.13 2.42 12.39
C LEU A 32 26.65 1.00 12.67
N GLY A 33 26.74 0.68 13.95
CA GLY A 33 27.26 -0.55 14.45
C GLY A 33 26.76 -1.74 13.66
N SER A 34 27.68 -2.55 13.18
CA SER A 34 27.44 -3.82 12.53
C SER A 34 26.64 -4.71 13.48
N THR A 35 25.33 -4.77 13.30
CA THR A 35 24.57 -5.92 13.77
C THR A 35 25.17 -7.14 13.08
N THR A 36 25.82 -7.99 13.83
CA THR A 36 26.48 -9.24 13.40
C THR A 36 25.43 -10.28 12.98
N GLY A 37 24.58 -9.94 12.00
CA GLY A 37 23.78 -10.92 11.30
C GLY A 37 24.68 -11.73 10.36
N SER A 38 24.53 -13.05 10.32
CA SER A 38 25.23 -13.89 9.34
C SER A 38 24.77 -13.46 7.94
N VAL A 39 25.75 -13.14 7.08
CA VAL A 39 25.53 -12.86 5.67
C VAL A 39 25.88 -14.12 4.91
N ASP A 40 24.99 -14.59 4.03
CA ASP A 40 25.26 -15.74 3.18
C ASP A 40 26.25 -15.40 2.03
N SER A 41 26.60 -16.40 1.24
CA SER A 41 27.54 -16.25 0.11
C SER A 41 27.07 -15.29 -0.99
N GLN A 42 25.78 -14.94 -1.02
CA GLN A 42 25.19 -14.01 -1.99
C GLN A 42 24.81 -12.65 -1.36
N GLY A 43 25.24 -12.38 -0.13
CA GLY A 43 25.03 -11.11 0.54
C GLY A 43 23.67 -10.96 1.22
N ILE A 44 22.88 -12.03 1.32
CA ILE A 44 21.60 -12.01 2.02
C ILE A 44 21.84 -12.27 3.50
N ARG A 45 21.32 -11.38 4.34
CA ARG A 45 21.44 -11.52 5.80
C ARG A 45 20.37 -12.47 6.32
N ASN A 46 20.78 -13.33 7.26
CA ASN A 46 19.88 -14.22 8.02
C ASN A 46 19.04 -15.16 7.17
N TYR A 47 19.54 -15.58 5.99
CA TYR A 47 18.86 -16.60 5.21
C TYR A 47 18.91 -17.93 5.95
N LEU A 48 17.74 -18.49 6.23
CA LEU A 48 17.60 -19.83 6.80
C LEU A 48 17.20 -20.79 5.69
N LEU A 49 17.95 -21.86 5.58
CA LEU A 49 17.75 -22.91 4.59
C LEU A 49 16.42 -23.65 4.79
N GLY A 50 15.85 -24.14 3.69
CA GLY A 50 14.61 -24.92 3.72
C GLY A 50 14.56 -25.98 2.62
N PRO A 51 13.53 -26.84 2.63
CA PRO A 51 13.30 -27.86 1.62
C PRO A 51 13.26 -27.28 0.20
N GLY A 52 13.93 -27.95 -0.75
CA GLY A 52 14.04 -27.51 -2.13
C GLY A 52 15.21 -26.57 -2.43
N ASP A 53 15.90 -26.01 -1.41
CA ASP A 53 17.11 -25.22 -1.63
C ASP A 53 18.23 -26.12 -2.15
N VAL A 54 19.02 -25.61 -3.10
CA VAL A 54 20.15 -26.29 -3.68
C VAL A 54 21.44 -25.72 -3.14
N LEU A 55 22.31 -26.58 -2.60
CA LEU A 55 23.58 -26.24 -2.00
C LEU A 55 24.76 -26.78 -2.82
N ASP A 56 25.78 -25.95 -3.02
CA ASP A 56 27.09 -26.38 -3.54
C ASP A 56 28.01 -26.66 -2.34
N VAL A 57 28.26 -27.93 -2.08
CA VAL A 57 29.12 -28.41 -1.01
C VAL A 57 30.46 -28.81 -1.60
N ARG A 58 31.54 -28.13 -1.19
CA ARG A 58 32.91 -28.39 -1.65
C ARG A 58 33.81 -28.77 -0.51
N VAL A 59 34.52 -29.87 -0.68
CA VAL A 59 35.56 -30.34 0.23
C VAL A 59 36.89 -30.10 -0.43
N PHE A 60 37.71 -29.19 0.13
CA PHE A 60 38.98 -28.82 -0.46
C PHE A 60 39.95 -30.02 -0.54
N GLY A 61 40.56 -30.23 -1.72
CA GLY A 61 41.45 -31.33 -1.97
C GLY A 61 40.79 -32.69 -2.17
N GLN A 62 39.43 -32.77 -2.19
CA GLN A 62 38.67 -34.00 -2.34
C GLN A 62 37.48 -33.76 -3.28
N ALA A 63 37.73 -33.92 -4.58
CA ALA A 63 36.69 -33.72 -5.59
C ALA A 63 35.55 -34.72 -5.46
N ASP A 64 35.86 -35.97 -5.10
CA ASP A 64 34.87 -37.06 -4.95
C ASP A 64 33.89 -36.84 -3.79
N LEU A 65 34.19 -35.95 -2.85
CA LEU A 65 33.34 -35.61 -1.72
C LEU A 65 32.57 -34.30 -1.97
N SER A 66 32.86 -33.61 -3.07
CA SER A 66 32.21 -32.36 -3.44
C SER A 66 31.01 -32.64 -4.32
N SER A 67 29.86 -32.08 -4.00
CA SER A 67 28.63 -32.28 -4.78
C SER A 67 27.65 -31.13 -4.65
N VAL A 68 26.79 -30.99 -5.64
CA VAL A 68 25.60 -30.14 -5.56
C VAL A 68 24.46 -30.99 -5.02
N VAL A 69 23.83 -30.55 -3.95
CA VAL A 69 22.82 -31.33 -3.23
C VAL A 69 21.58 -30.47 -2.99
N GLU A 70 20.42 -31.11 -3.04
CA GLU A 70 19.12 -30.49 -2.72
C GLU A 70 18.71 -30.88 -1.30
N ILE A 71 18.09 -29.95 -0.58
CA ILE A 71 17.49 -30.22 0.72
C ILE A 71 16.14 -30.92 0.48
N ASP A 72 15.98 -32.09 1.05
CA ASP A 72 14.77 -32.92 0.92
C ASP A 72 13.56 -32.31 1.64
N SER A 73 12.37 -32.92 1.44
CA SER A 73 11.12 -32.49 2.06
C SER A 73 11.12 -32.53 3.59
N GLU A 74 12.00 -33.33 4.19
CA GLU A 74 12.18 -33.41 5.64
C GLU A 74 13.15 -32.36 6.17
N GLY A 75 13.76 -31.57 5.29
CA GLY A 75 14.71 -30.52 5.61
C GLY A 75 16.15 -31.01 5.87
N ASN A 76 16.50 -32.18 5.29
CA ASN A 76 17.80 -32.77 5.46
C ASN A 76 18.56 -32.79 4.13
N ILE A 77 19.88 -32.91 4.21
CA ILE A 77 20.76 -33.22 3.09
C ILE A 77 21.07 -34.74 3.20
N SER A 78 20.48 -35.52 2.31
CA SER A 78 20.57 -36.98 2.32
C SER A 78 21.53 -37.53 1.26
N SER A 79 21.95 -36.68 0.28
CA SER A 79 22.70 -37.14 -0.94
C SER A 79 24.19 -36.74 -0.91
N LEU A 80 24.79 -36.51 0.26
CA LEU A 80 26.22 -36.27 0.36
C LEU A 80 27.00 -37.56 0.21
N PRO A 81 28.10 -37.59 -0.63
CA PRO A 81 28.88 -38.79 -0.87
C PRO A 81 29.44 -39.36 0.43
N PHE A 82 29.42 -40.68 0.57
CA PHE A 82 29.97 -41.47 1.69
C PHE A 82 29.35 -41.16 3.08
N LEU A 83 28.33 -40.33 3.18
CA LEU A 83 27.63 -40.09 4.42
C LEU A 83 26.35 -40.93 4.49
N GLU A 84 26.27 -41.84 5.50
CA GLU A 84 25.11 -42.68 5.73
C GLU A 84 23.99 -41.95 6.48
N LYS A 85 24.36 -40.91 7.27
CA LYS A 85 23.40 -40.17 8.08
C LYS A 85 23.07 -38.84 7.40
N PRO A 86 21.79 -38.52 7.25
CA PRO A 86 21.37 -37.24 6.72
C PRO A 86 21.80 -36.09 7.66
N ILE A 87 22.13 -34.94 7.08
CA ILE A 87 22.49 -33.73 7.83
C ILE A 87 21.31 -32.77 7.79
N ARG A 88 20.83 -32.38 8.97
CA ARG A 88 19.74 -31.42 9.08
C ARG A 88 20.19 -30.04 8.61
N ALA A 89 19.47 -29.49 7.61
CA ALA A 89 19.74 -28.17 7.04
C ALA A 89 18.61 -27.17 7.28
N GLN A 90 17.37 -27.63 7.43
CA GLN A 90 16.20 -26.78 7.64
C GLN A 90 16.37 -25.87 8.84
N CYS A 91 16.01 -24.58 8.66
CA CYS A 91 16.08 -23.50 9.66
C CYS A 91 17.49 -23.24 10.19
N ARG A 92 18.50 -23.58 9.40
CA ARG A 92 19.91 -23.30 9.68
C ARG A 92 20.53 -22.40 8.61
N ASN A 93 21.58 -21.71 8.97
CA ASN A 93 22.35 -20.91 8.02
C ASN A 93 23.49 -21.73 7.37
N GLU A 94 24.07 -21.22 6.27
CA GLU A 94 25.16 -21.88 5.55
C GLU A 94 26.33 -22.29 6.46
N LYS A 95 26.70 -21.44 7.42
CA LYS A 95 27.85 -21.68 8.32
C LYS A 95 27.59 -22.81 9.30
N GLU A 96 26.37 -22.94 9.77
CA GLU A 96 25.99 -24.05 10.67
C GLU A 96 26.01 -25.37 9.94
N VAL A 97 25.44 -25.42 8.73
CA VAL A 97 25.48 -26.63 7.89
C VAL A 97 26.92 -26.95 7.50
N GLN A 98 27.75 -25.97 7.16
CA GLN A 98 29.18 -26.16 6.87
C GLN A 98 29.91 -26.86 8.02
N LYS A 99 29.64 -26.45 9.27
CA LYS A 99 30.24 -27.09 10.47
C LYS A 99 29.80 -28.53 10.62
N ASP A 100 28.50 -28.80 10.42
CA ASP A 100 27.96 -30.16 10.57
C ASP A 100 28.50 -31.08 9.47
N VAL A 101 28.60 -30.59 8.22
CA VAL A 101 29.23 -31.32 7.11
C VAL A 101 30.71 -31.63 7.41
N ALA A 102 31.45 -30.61 7.92
CA ALA A 102 32.87 -30.81 8.30
C ALA A 102 33.01 -31.85 9.43
N LEU A 103 32.15 -31.81 10.44
CA LEU A 103 32.13 -32.81 11.51
C LEU A 103 31.80 -34.23 10.98
N ALA A 104 30.87 -34.35 10.05
CA ALA A 104 30.51 -35.61 9.45
C ALA A 104 31.68 -36.22 8.65
N TYR A 105 32.41 -35.40 7.84
CA TYR A 105 33.55 -35.84 7.08
C TYR A 105 34.83 -36.03 7.91
N ALA A 106 34.91 -35.48 9.14
CA ALA A 106 36.04 -35.67 10.03
C ALA A 106 36.29 -37.16 10.40
N LYS A 107 35.30 -38.04 10.19
CA LYS A 107 35.45 -39.48 10.32
C LYS A 107 36.31 -40.12 9.20
N TYR A 108 36.35 -39.49 8.05
CA TYR A 108 36.99 -40.01 6.84
C TYR A 108 38.28 -39.26 6.50
N ILE A 109 38.36 -37.96 6.89
CA ILE A 109 39.50 -37.10 6.54
C ILE A 109 39.95 -36.33 7.77
N LYS A 110 41.28 -36.21 7.92
CA LYS A 110 41.89 -35.33 8.94
C LYS A 110 41.69 -33.86 8.55
N ASN A 111 41.03 -33.07 9.41
CA ASN A 111 40.80 -31.64 9.24
C ASN A 111 40.14 -31.26 7.90
N PRO A 112 38.90 -31.75 7.60
CA PRO A 112 38.22 -31.42 6.36
C PRO A 112 37.92 -29.91 6.26
N GLN A 113 38.41 -29.29 5.18
CA GLN A 113 38.07 -27.92 4.85
C GLN A 113 36.81 -27.94 3.95
N VAL A 114 35.69 -27.57 4.47
CA VAL A 114 34.42 -27.62 3.75
C VAL A 114 33.93 -26.19 3.48
N SER A 115 33.37 -25.96 2.29
CA SER A 115 32.62 -24.77 1.94
C SER A 115 31.20 -25.17 1.53
N VAL A 116 30.21 -24.52 2.11
CA VAL A 116 28.80 -24.70 1.73
C VAL A 116 28.28 -23.36 1.24
N ARG A 117 27.67 -23.34 0.05
CA ARG A 117 27.07 -22.15 -0.54
C ARG A 117 25.69 -22.49 -1.08
N VAL A 118 24.74 -21.57 -0.88
CA VAL A 118 23.43 -21.69 -1.53
C VAL A 118 23.58 -21.35 -3.00
N GLN A 119 23.30 -22.32 -3.87
CA GLN A 119 23.31 -22.16 -5.31
C GLN A 119 21.94 -21.67 -5.80
N GLU A 120 20.85 -22.29 -5.35
CA GLU A 120 19.49 -21.90 -5.69
C GLU A 120 18.60 -21.86 -4.45
N ARG A 121 17.77 -20.83 -4.35
CA ARG A 121 16.79 -20.63 -3.26
C ARG A 121 15.40 -20.94 -3.79
N LYS A 122 14.88 -22.12 -3.45
CA LYS A 122 13.55 -22.60 -3.87
C LYS A 122 12.59 -22.83 -2.71
N SER A 123 13.11 -22.76 -1.47
CA SER A 123 12.33 -23.09 -0.28
C SER A 123 11.26 -22.05 0.08
N ARG A 124 11.31 -20.86 -0.50
CA ARG A 124 10.41 -19.79 -0.13
C ARG A 124 9.48 -19.43 -1.28
N GLN A 125 8.18 -19.64 -1.05
CA GLN A 125 7.16 -19.22 -1.99
C GLN A 125 7.12 -17.68 -2.08
N PRO A 126 6.84 -17.10 -3.26
CA PRO A 126 6.66 -15.68 -3.40
C PRO A 126 5.39 -15.22 -2.68
N ALA A 127 5.43 -14.06 -2.03
CA ALA A 127 4.23 -13.40 -1.57
C ALA A 127 3.54 -12.69 -2.75
N THR A 128 2.22 -12.69 -2.76
CA THR A 128 1.42 -12.05 -3.81
C THR A 128 0.78 -10.77 -3.29
N ILE A 129 0.89 -9.67 -4.04
CA ILE A 129 0.15 -8.44 -3.76
C ILE A 129 -0.81 -8.12 -4.90
N SER A 130 -2.07 -7.82 -4.55
CA SER A 130 -3.18 -7.65 -5.50
C SER A 130 -4.19 -6.58 -5.04
N GLY A 131 -5.25 -6.33 -5.86
CA GLY A 131 -6.30 -5.37 -5.59
C GLY A 131 -5.92 -3.95 -5.98
N ALA A 132 -6.26 -2.96 -5.15
CA ALA A 132 -6.06 -1.54 -5.43
C ALA A 132 -4.59 -1.10 -5.31
N VAL A 133 -3.67 -1.79 -5.96
CA VAL A 133 -2.25 -1.44 -6.11
C VAL A 133 -1.94 -1.05 -7.54
N ARG A 134 -0.87 -0.27 -7.74
CA ARG A 134 -0.47 0.15 -9.10
C ARG A 134 -0.01 -1.04 -9.94
N ASN A 135 0.77 -1.93 -9.36
CA ASN A 135 1.28 -3.12 -10.03
C ASN A 135 0.97 -4.34 -9.17
N GLN A 136 0.06 -5.18 -9.63
CA GLN A 136 -0.15 -6.48 -9.03
C GLN A 136 1.02 -7.38 -9.40
N MET A 137 1.64 -8.03 -8.40
CA MET A 137 2.86 -8.79 -8.63
C MET A 137 3.09 -9.86 -7.56
N GLN A 138 3.97 -10.78 -7.90
CA GLN A 138 4.56 -11.70 -6.94
C GLN A 138 5.96 -11.21 -6.55
N VAL A 139 6.27 -11.26 -5.28
CA VAL A 139 7.55 -10.84 -4.72
C VAL A 139 8.26 -12.01 -4.09
N THR A 140 9.43 -12.34 -4.62
CA THR A 140 10.28 -13.41 -4.06
C THR A 140 10.78 -13.01 -2.67
N MET A 141 10.57 -13.89 -1.70
CA MET A 141 10.83 -13.65 -0.28
C MET A 141 12.22 -14.18 0.11
N MET A 142 13.28 -13.48 -0.26
CA MET A 142 14.66 -13.88 0.09
C MET A 142 15.08 -13.47 1.50
N ARG A 143 14.40 -12.51 2.10
CA ARG A 143 14.59 -12.01 3.47
C ARG A 143 13.25 -11.62 4.07
N GLU A 144 13.26 -11.27 5.32
CA GLU A 144 12.07 -10.67 5.94
C GLU A 144 11.68 -9.38 5.23
N VAL A 145 10.44 -9.28 4.82
CA VAL A 145 9.84 -8.13 4.13
C VAL A 145 8.64 -7.67 4.95
N ARG A 146 8.58 -6.38 5.23
CA ARG A 146 7.42 -5.80 5.92
C ARG A 146 6.36 -5.35 4.91
N LEU A 147 5.14 -5.16 5.40
CA LEU A 147 3.98 -4.77 4.59
C LEU A 147 4.24 -3.49 3.78
N HIS A 148 4.80 -2.43 4.40
CA HIS A 148 5.08 -1.18 3.71
C HIS A 148 6.09 -1.35 2.56
N GLU A 149 7.09 -2.24 2.72
CA GLU A 149 8.08 -2.52 1.68
C GLU A 149 7.43 -3.25 0.50
N LEU A 150 6.56 -4.24 0.78
CA LEU A 150 5.83 -4.96 -0.25
C LEU A 150 4.95 -4.02 -1.08
N ILE A 151 4.21 -3.14 -0.41
CA ILE A 151 3.38 -2.12 -1.06
C ILE A 151 4.24 -1.15 -1.88
N THR A 152 5.39 -0.74 -1.36
CA THR A 152 6.32 0.15 -2.09
C THR A 152 6.84 -0.51 -3.36
N LYS A 153 7.18 -1.80 -3.33
CA LYS A 153 7.58 -2.57 -4.51
C LYS A 153 6.46 -2.64 -5.56
N ALA A 154 5.21 -2.73 -5.13
CA ALA A 154 4.05 -2.70 -6.01
C ALA A 154 3.72 -1.29 -6.55
N GLY A 155 4.54 -0.28 -6.24
CA GLY A 155 4.33 1.11 -6.68
C GLY A 155 3.31 1.89 -5.85
N GLY A 156 2.90 1.36 -4.69
CA GLY A 156 1.90 1.96 -3.80
C GLY A 156 0.47 1.58 -4.16
N TRP A 157 -0.48 2.06 -3.35
CA TRP A 157 -1.91 1.88 -3.61
C TRP A 157 -2.44 2.90 -4.62
N THR A 158 -3.57 2.57 -5.24
CA THR A 158 -4.28 3.44 -6.19
C THR A 158 -5.29 4.35 -5.47
N ASP A 159 -5.85 5.29 -6.22
CA ASP A 159 -6.94 6.15 -5.73
C ASP A 159 -8.25 5.38 -5.46
N ARG A 160 -8.38 4.16 -5.93
CA ARG A 160 -9.52 3.28 -5.72
C ARG A 160 -9.47 2.47 -4.42
N ALA A 161 -8.36 2.55 -3.65
CA ALA A 161 -8.22 1.83 -2.40
C ALA A 161 -9.25 2.30 -1.36
N SER A 162 -9.94 1.34 -0.70
CA SER A 162 -10.94 1.60 0.35
C SER A 162 -10.34 2.12 1.66
N GLY A 163 -9.02 1.99 1.83
CA GLY A 163 -8.35 2.28 3.10
C GLY A 163 -8.01 1.02 3.92
N THR A 164 -8.38 -0.16 3.43
CA THR A 164 -8.19 -1.45 4.12
C THR A 164 -7.20 -2.34 3.36
N ILE A 165 -6.36 -3.04 4.11
CA ILE A 165 -5.42 -4.04 3.63
C ILE A 165 -5.76 -5.36 4.31
N GLU A 166 -5.91 -6.41 3.54
CA GLU A 166 -6.15 -7.76 4.01
C GLU A 166 -4.90 -8.60 3.76
N ILE A 167 -4.42 -9.30 4.77
CA ILE A 167 -3.33 -10.26 4.69
C ILE A 167 -3.90 -11.63 4.99
N MET A 168 -3.74 -12.54 4.05
CA MET A 168 -4.13 -13.94 4.19
C MET A 168 -2.85 -14.77 4.25
N HIS A 169 -2.58 -15.37 5.40
CA HIS A 169 -1.52 -16.35 5.54
C HIS A 169 -1.98 -17.69 4.95
N THR A 170 -1.23 -18.21 4.00
CA THR A 170 -1.57 -19.49 3.33
C THR A 170 -0.94 -20.69 4.04
N GLU A 171 0.21 -20.49 4.68
CA GLU A 171 0.98 -21.53 5.37
C GLU A 171 1.63 -20.97 6.64
N SER A 172 1.97 -21.86 7.56
CA SER A 172 2.81 -21.49 8.71
C SER A 172 4.22 -21.16 8.25
N PRO A 173 4.90 -20.17 8.86
CA PRO A 173 6.29 -19.91 8.53
C PRO A 173 7.13 -21.15 8.81
N MET A 174 7.94 -21.54 7.81
CA MET A 174 8.77 -22.74 7.84
C MET A 174 9.75 -22.75 9.03
N CYS A 175 10.29 -21.57 9.36
CA CYS A 175 11.21 -21.38 10.46
C CYS A 175 10.62 -20.31 11.41
N PRO A 176 10.03 -20.71 12.52
CA PRO A 176 9.54 -19.75 13.51
C PRO A 176 10.74 -18.98 14.08
N THR A 177 10.81 -17.71 13.77
CA THR A 177 11.67 -16.75 14.46
C THR A 177 10.99 -16.38 15.76
N ASP A 178 11.70 -16.51 16.86
CA ASP A 178 11.28 -16.23 18.25
C ASP A 178 9.82 -15.90 18.53
N GLY A 179 9.20 -16.71 19.32
CA GLY A 179 7.86 -16.82 19.91
C GLY A 179 6.89 -15.64 20.02
N SER A 180 7.20 -14.47 19.53
CA SER A 180 6.36 -13.28 19.73
C SER A 180 5.31 -13.02 18.65
N VAL A 181 5.46 -13.57 17.44
CA VAL A 181 4.58 -13.27 16.30
C VAL A 181 3.42 -14.28 16.18
N PHE A 182 3.60 -15.51 16.68
CA PHE A 182 2.58 -16.56 16.61
C PHE A 182 1.34 -16.34 17.49
N GLN A 183 1.42 -15.50 18.51
CA GLN A 183 0.33 -15.37 19.49
C GLN A 183 -0.85 -14.50 19.04
N LYS A 184 -0.75 -13.76 17.92
CA LYS A 184 -1.86 -12.92 17.42
C LYS A 184 -2.55 -13.41 16.16
N ALA A 185 -1.99 -14.37 15.44
CA ALA A 185 -2.75 -15.08 14.41
C ALA A 185 -3.66 -16.06 15.15
N THR A 186 -4.85 -15.62 15.52
CA THR A 186 -5.91 -16.48 16.03
C THR A 186 -6.16 -17.54 14.96
N LEU A 187 -5.60 -18.74 15.18
CA LEU A 187 -6.03 -19.93 14.48
C LEU A 187 -7.53 -20.01 14.71
N SER A 188 -8.33 -19.78 13.68
CA SER A 188 -9.72 -20.17 13.70
C SER A 188 -9.73 -21.66 14.04
N GLU A 189 -10.60 -22.08 14.96
CA GLU A 189 -10.74 -23.48 15.45
C GLU A 189 -10.91 -24.53 14.32
N LYS A 190 -10.93 -24.11 13.06
CA LYS A 190 -11.04 -24.96 11.84
C LYS A 190 -9.75 -25.03 11.00
N GLY A 191 -8.59 -24.61 11.50
CA GLY A 191 -7.32 -24.75 10.76
C GLY A 191 -7.17 -23.81 9.55
N ASN A 192 -8.10 -22.90 9.31
CA ASN A 192 -7.95 -21.86 8.31
C ASN A 192 -7.20 -20.67 8.94
N PHE A 193 -6.08 -20.30 8.34
CA PHE A 193 -5.38 -19.07 8.69
C PHE A 193 -6.33 -17.89 8.47
N GLY A 194 -6.59 -17.12 9.53
CA GLY A 194 -7.52 -16.00 9.49
C GLY A 194 -7.01 -14.88 8.57
N ILE A 195 -7.95 -14.14 7.99
CA ILE A 195 -7.61 -12.89 7.29
C ILE A 195 -7.33 -11.83 8.36
N MET A 196 -6.14 -11.23 8.32
CA MET A 196 -5.79 -10.09 9.14
C MET A 196 -6.06 -8.80 8.38
N ILE A 197 -6.72 -7.85 9.06
CA ILE A 197 -7.15 -6.59 8.48
C ILE A 197 -6.34 -5.44 9.07
N TYR A 198 -5.71 -4.65 8.21
CA TYR A 198 -4.94 -3.45 8.55
C TYR A 198 -5.51 -2.22 7.88
N LYS A 199 -5.30 -1.05 8.49
CA LYS A 199 -5.73 0.23 7.91
C LYS A 199 -4.56 0.95 7.25
N ILE A 200 -4.79 1.47 6.05
CA ILE A 200 -3.80 2.30 5.34
C ILE A 200 -3.47 3.57 6.15
N SER A 201 -4.45 4.14 6.87
CA SER A 201 -4.25 5.31 7.72
C SER A 201 -3.24 5.06 8.84
N ASP A 202 -3.29 3.89 9.48
CA ASP A 202 -2.39 3.50 10.55
C ASP A 202 -0.98 3.23 10.02
N LEU A 203 -0.88 2.57 8.85
CA LEU A 203 0.40 2.36 8.17
C LEU A 203 1.06 3.69 7.78
N LYS A 204 0.29 4.66 7.25
CA LYS A 204 0.76 6.03 6.97
C LYS A 204 1.22 6.78 8.21
N ALA A 205 0.57 6.55 9.34
CA ALA A 205 0.95 7.13 10.62
C ALA A 205 2.22 6.50 11.22
N GLY A 206 2.78 5.46 10.58
CA GLY A 206 3.99 4.77 11.03
C GLY A 206 3.78 3.94 12.29
N LYS A 207 2.56 3.45 12.55
CA LYS A 207 2.29 2.56 13.67
C LYS A 207 2.94 1.20 13.38
N GLU A 208 3.79 0.75 14.29
CA GLU A 208 4.51 -0.52 14.15
C GLU A 208 3.55 -1.72 14.02
N GLU A 209 2.42 -1.67 14.71
CA GLU A 209 1.39 -2.71 14.65
C GLU A 209 0.70 -2.81 13.28
N ALA A 210 0.74 -1.74 12.47
CA ALA A 210 0.16 -1.71 11.14
C ALA A 210 1.13 -2.15 10.04
N ASP A 211 2.38 -2.45 10.39
CA ASP A 211 3.44 -2.86 9.45
C ASP A 211 4.00 -4.25 9.80
N PRO A 212 3.18 -5.31 9.70
CA PRO A 212 3.61 -6.67 10.02
C PRO A 212 4.65 -7.20 9.04
N ILE A 213 5.36 -8.24 9.47
CA ILE A 213 6.22 -9.05 8.61
C ILE A 213 5.32 -9.91 7.72
N ILE A 214 5.61 -9.90 6.41
CA ILE A 214 4.94 -10.74 5.42
C ILE A 214 5.68 -12.06 5.32
N TRP A 215 4.94 -13.16 5.32
CA TRP A 215 5.50 -14.50 5.21
C TRP A 215 5.57 -14.97 3.75
N PRO A 216 6.48 -15.89 3.45
CA PRO A 216 6.47 -16.55 2.15
C PRO A 216 5.12 -17.23 1.88
N GLY A 217 4.58 -17.04 0.67
CA GLY A 217 3.27 -17.55 0.30
C GLY A 217 2.07 -16.68 0.69
N ASP A 218 2.25 -15.61 1.46
CA ASP A 218 1.15 -14.72 1.84
C ASP A 218 0.50 -14.07 0.64
N VAL A 219 -0.82 -13.88 0.76
CA VAL A 219 -1.61 -13.08 -0.17
C VAL A 219 -2.02 -11.78 0.52
N VAL A 220 -1.47 -10.67 0.03
CA VAL A 220 -1.81 -9.32 0.47
C VAL A 220 -2.76 -8.70 -0.54
N ARG A 221 -3.93 -8.29 -0.09
CA ARG A 221 -4.94 -7.63 -0.92
C ARG A 221 -5.25 -6.25 -0.37
N ILE A 222 -5.07 -5.21 -1.19
CA ILE A 222 -5.60 -3.89 -0.89
C ILE A 222 -7.01 -3.84 -1.46
N THR A 223 -8.01 -3.72 -0.59
CA THR A 223 -9.40 -3.73 -1.02
C THR A 223 -9.75 -2.48 -1.81
N GLU A 224 -10.55 -2.64 -2.86
CA GLU A 224 -11.13 -1.51 -3.58
C GLU A 224 -12.34 -0.99 -2.79
N GLY A 225 -12.51 0.32 -2.76
CA GLY A 225 -13.67 0.92 -2.13
C GLY A 225 -14.86 0.97 -3.09
N ASP A 226 -16.04 0.87 -2.52
CA ASP A 226 -17.27 0.96 -3.27
C ASP A 226 -17.50 2.40 -3.75
N PRO A 227 -18.04 2.58 -4.97
CA PRO A 227 -18.29 3.90 -5.53
C PRO A 227 -19.55 4.57 -4.95
N VAL A 228 -19.51 5.90 -4.89
CA VAL A 228 -20.64 6.81 -4.74
C VAL A 228 -20.62 7.79 -5.90
N TYR A 229 -21.77 8.05 -6.48
CA TYR A 229 -21.88 8.91 -7.65
C TYR A 229 -22.44 10.27 -7.25
N VAL A 230 -21.80 11.36 -7.68
CA VAL A 230 -22.30 12.73 -7.50
C VAL A 230 -22.67 13.30 -8.87
N THR A 231 -23.94 13.64 -9.02
CA THR A 231 -24.54 14.05 -10.30
C THR A 231 -25.34 15.36 -10.17
N GLY A 232 -25.81 15.88 -11.31
CA GLY A 232 -26.65 17.09 -11.36
C GLY A 232 -25.84 18.38 -11.27
N MET A 233 -26.38 19.40 -10.58
CA MET A 233 -25.85 20.76 -10.53
C MET A 233 -24.68 20.91 -9.55
N VAL A 234 -23.62 20.11 -9.76
CA VAL A 234 -22.32 20.22 -9.11
C VAL A 234 -21.28 20.69 -10.12
N THR A 235 -20.16 21.26 -9.66
CA THR A 235 -19.13 21.82 -10.55
C THR A 235 -18.53 20.72 -11.44
N ARG A 236 -18.32 19.51 -10.90
CA ARG A 236 -17.77 18.35 -11.62
C ARG A 236 -18.50 17.10 -11.19
N PRO A 237 -19.53 16.63 -11.93
CA PRO A 237 -20.12 15.32 -11.69
C PRO A 237 -19.01 14.25 -11.72
N THR A 238 -18.97 13.39 -10.73
CA THR A 238 -17.86 12.45 -10.54
C THR A 238 -18.28 11.22 -9.76
N GLU A 239 -17.52 10.16 -9.95
CA GLU A 239 -17.50 8.98 -9.09
C GLU A 239 -16.50 9.19 -7.96
N LEU A 240 -16.90 8.89 -6.75
CA LEU A 240 -16.07 8.96 -5.55
C LEU A 240 -15.99 7.58 -4.90
N VAL A 241 -14.82 7.19 -4.47
CA VAL A 241 -14.61 5.93 -3.75
C VAL A 241 -14.74 6.17 -2.25
N ILE A 242 -15.53 5.34 -1.57
CA ILE A 242 -15.66 5.40 -0.11
C ILE A 242 -14.32 4.96 0.52
N ARG A 243 -13.71 5.90 1.25
CA ARG A 243 -12.54 5.66 2.09
C ARG A 243 -12.93 6.04 3.51
N ASP A 244 -12.79 5.12 4.46
CA ASP A 244 -13.25 5.31 5.84
C ASP A 244 -14.71 5.80 5.89
N LYS A 245 -14.91 7.08 6.17
CA LYS A 245 -16.23 7.70 6.24
C LYS A 245 -16.38 8.82 5.19
N LEU A 246 -17.24 8.60 4.22
CA LEU A 246 -17.63 9.61 3.24
C LEU A 246 -19.00 10.17 3.62
N THR A 247 -19.08 11.47 3.87
CA THR A 247 -20.36 12.14 4.18
C THR A 247 -20.88 12.91 2.97
N LEU A 248 -22.17 13.26 3.00
CA LEU A 248 -22.84 14.02 1.94
C LEU A 248 -22.11 15.35 1.66
N SER A 249 -21.74 16.08 2.71
CA SER A 249 -21.06 17.38 2.53
C SER A 249 -19.67 17.21 1.92
N HIS A 250 -18.93 16.19 2.32
CA HIS A 250 -17.62 15.88 1.74
C HIS A 250 -17.74 15.45 0.28
N ALA A 251 -18.72 14.61 -0.06
CA ALA A 251 -18.93 14.14 -1.43
C ALA A 251 -19.21 15.32 -2.37
N ILE A 252 -20.12 16.23 -1.99
CA ILE A 252 -20.43 17.41 -2.79
C ILE A 252 -19.21 18.35 -2.87
N ALA A 253 -18.46 18.54 -1.80
CA ALA A 253 -17.24 19.35 -1.81
C ALA A 253 -16.17 18.75 -2.74
N MET A 254 -15.97 17.43 -2.75
CA MET A 254 -15.05 16.74 -3.66
C MET A 254 -15.47 16.87 -5.13
N ALA A 255 -16.78 16.96 -5.40
CA ALA A 255 -17.33 17.28 -6.72
C ALA A 255 -17.17 18.77 -7.11
N GLY A 256 -16.42 19.56 -6.31
CA GLY A 256 -16.16 20.98 -6.54
C GLY A 256 -17.26 21.92 -6.04
N GLY A 257 -18.19 21.40 -5.23
CA GLY A 257 -19.31 22.14 -4.67
C GLY A 257 -20.50 22.30 -5.62
N PRO A 258 -21.63 22.83 -5.11
CA PRO A 258 -22.82 23.07 -5.92
C PRO A 258 -22.60 24.27 -6.87
N GLN A 259 -23.19 24.19 -8.05
CA GLN A 259 -23.22 25.28 -9.01
C GLN A 259 -24.14 26.41 -8.55
N ARG A 260 -24.03 27.59 -9.20
CA ARG A 260 -24.76 28.81 -8.83
C ARG A 260 -26.29 28.65 -8.82
N MET A 261 -26.82 27.78 -9.68
CA MET A 261 -28.26 27.51 -9.81
C MET A 261 -28.67 26.17 -9.16
N ALA A 262 -27.83 25.62 -8.28
CA ALA A 262 -28.13 24.36 -7.62
C ALA A 262 -29.19 24.51 -6.53
N ARG A 263 -30.11 23.54 -6.44
CA ARG A 263 -31.08 23.41 -5.36
C ARG A 263 -30.43 22.76 -4.14
N THR A 264 -29.80 23.54 -3.29
CA THR A 264 -29.02 23.04 -2.14
C THR A 264 -29.89 22.75 -0.90
N ASN A 265 -31.11 23.25 -0.86
CA ASN A 265 -32.05 22.97 0.22
C ASN A 265 -32.73 21.59 0.10
N GLU A 266 -32.65 20.95 -1.04
CA GLU A 266 -33.23 19.63 -1.31
C GLU A 266 -32.29 18.83 -2.24
N VAL A 267 -31.34 18.11 -1.66
CA VAL A 267 -30.44 17.18 -2.35
C VAL A 267 -30.98 15.78 -2.19
N HIS A 268 -31.09 15.06 -3.29
CA HIS A 268 -31.57 13.69 -3.32
C HIS A 268 -30.40 12.72 -3.17
N VAL A 269 -30.57 11.69 -2.33
CA VAL A 269 -29.65 10.55 -2.24
C VAL A 269 -30.46 9.31 -2.56
N LEU A 270 -30.21 8.77 -3.75
CA LEU A 270 -30.83 7.56 -4.24
C LEU A 270 -30.04 6.36 -3.73
N ARG A 271 -30.64 5.59 -2.84
CA ARG A 271 -30.03 4.43 -2.16
C ARG A 271 -30.72 3.15 -2.55
N GLN A 272 -29.97 2.17 -3.01
CA GLN A 272 -30.52 0.86 -3.33
C GLN A 272 -30.83 0.06 -2.06
N LYS A 273 -31.96 -0.65 -2.08
CA LYS A 273 -32.40 -1.63 -1.08
C LYS A 273 -32.88 -2.91 -1.75
N GLU A 274 -32.99 -3.98 -0.95
CA GLU A 274 -33.66 -5.18 -1.39
C GLU A 274 -35.13 -4.84 -1.74
N GLY A 275 -35.48 -4.93 -3.04
CA GLY A 275 -36.82 -4.67 -3.54
C GLY A 275 -37.12 -3.27 -4.06
N GLY A 276 -36.12 -2.36 -4.14
CA GLY A 276 -36.36 -1.03 -4.71
C GLY A 276 -35.25 -0.02 -4.42
N GLN A 277 -35.57 1.24 -4.63
CA GLN A 277 -34.69 2.38 -4.42
C GLN A 277 -35.37 3.39 -3.48
N ASP A 278 -34.65 3.82 -2.45
CA ASP A 278 -35.09 4.92 -1.58
C ASP A 278 -34.60 6.25 -2.14
N ASP A 279 -35.48 7.24 -2.17
CA ASP A 279 -35.13 8.64 -2.41
C ASP A 279 -35.10 9.40 -1.09
N LEU A 280 -33.90 9.63 -0.56
CA LEU A 280 -33.66 10.35 0.69
C LEU A 280 -33.34 11.81 0.37
N LYS A 281 -34.08 12.73 1.01
CA LYS A 281 -33.95 14.17 0.79
C LYS A 281 -33.20 14.84 1.94
N PHE A 282 -32.20 15.62 1.62
CA PHE A 282 -31.37 16.30 2.59
C PHE A 282 -31.21 17.79 2.28
N ASN A 283 -31.19 18.61 3.33
CA ASN A 283 -30.90 20.04 3.20
C ASN A 283 -29.39 20.26 3.38
N TYR A 284 -28.68 20.35 2.26
CA TYR A 284 -27.23 20.57 2.26
C TYR A 284 -26.85 21.90 2.89
N ASP A 285 -27.66 22.98 2.73
CA ASP A 285 -27.37 24.28 3.36
C ASP A 285 -27.47 24.21 4.88
N ALA A 286 -28.41 23.42 5.41
CA ALA A 286 -28.54 23.20 6.85
C ALA A 286 -27.36 22.41 7.41
N ILE A 287 -26.92 21.36 6.68
CA ILE A 287 -25.75 20.56 7.04
C ILE A 287 -24.50 21.44 7.06
N ARG A 288 -24.25 22.20 6.01
CA ARG A 288 -23.08 23.10 5.90
C ARG A 288 -23.02 24.18 7.00
N LYS A 289 -24.18 24.64 7.47
CA LYS A 289 -24.30 25.61 8.57
C LYS A 289 -24.29 24.96 9.96
N GLY A 290 -24.10 23.65 10.05
CA GLY A 290 -24.13 22.90 11.31
C GLY A 290 -25.50 22.83 11.99
N LYS A 291 -26.59 23.12 11.24
CA LYS A 291 -27.99 23.07 11.73
C LYS A 291 -28.64 21.70 11.57
N ALA A 292 -28.03 20.81 10.77
CA ALA A 292 -28.45 19.42 10.59
C ALA A 292 -27.22 18.50 10.64
N PRO A 293 -27.37 17.25 11.09
CA PRO A 293 -26.29 16.27 11.08
C PRO A 293 -25.89 15.94 9.63
N ASP A 294 -24.58 15.74 9.41
CA ASP A 294 -24.08 15.29 8.13
C ASP A 294 -24.33 13.76 7.99
N VAL A 295 -24.69 13.32 6.81
CA VAL A 295 -25.12 11.96 6.55
C VAL A 295 -24.00 11.17 5.90
N GLU A 296 -23.73 9.96 6.44
CA GLU A 296 -22.75 9.04 5.89
C GLU A 296 -23.32 8.35 4.63
N MET A 297 -22.54 8.39 3.56
CA MET A 297 -22.87 7.74 2.30
C MET A 297 -22.61 6.23 2.38
N LYS A 298 -23.47 5.45 1.74
CA LYS A 298 -23.34 4.01 1.59
C LYS A 298 -22.84 3.64 0.19
N PRO A 299 -22.30 2.43 0.03
CA PRO A 299 -21.94 1.91 -1.28
C PRO A 299 -23.05 2.08 -2.30
N PHE A 300 -22.69 2.55 -3.49
CA PHE A 300 -23.55 2.75 -4.65
C PHE A 300 -24.63 3.83 -4.47
N ASP A 301 -24.55 4.69 -3.45
CA ASP A 301 -25.44 5.85 -3.35
C ASP A 301 -25.22 6.79 -4.54
N ILE A 302 -26.32 7.34 -5.08
CA ILE A 302 -26.28 8.37 -6.10
C ILE A 302 -26.77 9.67 -5.47
N ILE A 303 -25.88 10.65 -5.37
CA ILE A 303 -26.19 12.00 -4.88
C ILE A 303 -26.58 12.84 -6.10
N GLU A 304 -27.83 13.29 -6.14
CA GLU A 304 -28.35 14.15 -7.20
C GLU A 304 -28.65 15.54 -6.65
N VAL A 305 -27.92 16.52 -7.18
CA VAL A 305 -28.13 17.94 -6.86
C VAL A 305 -29.00 18.55 -7.97
N GLY A 306 -30.26 18.80 -7.66
CA GLY A 306 -31.20 19.37 -8.62
C GLY A 306 -30.90 20.81 -8.99
N GLU A 307 -31.58 21.30 -10.04
CA GLU A 307 -31.56 22.71 -10.45
C GLU A 307 -32.61 23.51 -9.64
N ALA A 308 -32.23 24.70 -9.19
CA ALA A 308 -33.16 25.63 -8.60
C ALA A 308 -34.08 26.18 -9.68
N SER A 309 -35.36 25.78 -9.65
CA SER A 309 -36.37 26.34 -10.57
C SER A 309 -36.52 27.84 -10.31
N LEU A 310 -36.21 28.67 -11.29
CA LEU A 310 -36.49 30.11 -11.26
C LEU A 310 -37.99 30.40 -11.21
N PHE A 311 -38.83 29.40 -11.51
CA PHE A 311 -40.27 29.45 -11.51
C PHE A 311 -40.91 28.61 -10.41
N SER A 312 -40.39 28.62 -9.20
CA SER A 312 -41.09 28.10 -8.03
C SER A 312 -42.33 28.97 -7.78
N GLY A 313 -43.47 28.44 -8.08
CA GLY A 313 -44.80 29.12 -8.27
C GLY A 313 -45.35 29.99 -7.16
N LYS A 314 -44.59 30.44 -6.17
CA LYS A 314 -45.03 31.45 -5.21
C LYS A 314 -44.82 32.89 -5.70
N GLY A 315 -43.75 33.15 -6.48
CA GLY A 315 -43.48 34.49 -7.01
C GLY A 315 -44.38 34.89 -8.18
N MET A 316 -44.77 33.94 -9.03
CA MET A 316 -45.64 34.20 -10.19
C MET A 316 -47.08 34.44 -9.77
N GLY A 317 -47.54 33.71 -8.75
CA GLY A 317 -48.92 33.91 -8.20
C GLY A 317 -49.09 35.28 -7.55
N ASP A 318 -48.08 35.80 -6.88
CA ASP A 318 -48.12 37.13 -6.25
C ASP A 318 -47.92 38.26 -7.26
N LEU A 319 -47.12 38.05 -8.32
CA LEU A 319 -47.01 38.98 -9.45
C LEU A 319 -48.32 39.06 -10.26
N LEU A 320 -48.99 37.93 -10.52
CA LEU A 320 -50.30 37.89 -11.19
C LEU A 320 -51.39 38.48 -10.32
N LYS A 321 -51.39 38.27 -8.98
CA LYS A 321 -52.30 38.94 -8.06
C LYS A 321 -52.08 40.46 -7.97
N GLY A 322 -50.83 40.94 -8.12
CA GLY A 322 -50.50 42.35 -8.21
C GLY A 322 -51.01 43.01 -9.49
N MET A 323 -50.92 42.31 -10.63
CA MET A 323 -51.43 42.81 -11.92
C MET A 323 -52.94 42.85 -12.01
N VAL A 324 -53.64 41.89 -11.39
CA VAL A 324 -55.12 41.87 -11.41
C VAL A 324 -55.67 42.94 -10.46
N ARG A 325 -54.98 43.35 -9.40
CA ARG A 325 -55.42 44.46 -8.54
C ARG A 325 -55.15 45.82 -9.10
N GLY A 326 -54.32 45.96 -10.12
CA GLY A 326 -53.98 47.25 -10.78
C GLY A 326 -54.92 47.63 -11.95
N SER A 327 -55.76 46.67 -12.44
CA SER A 327 -56.60 46.90 -13.64
C SER A 327 -58.09 47.20 -13.38
N THR A 328 -58.50 47.36 -12.13
CA THR A 328 -59.92 47.70 -11.80
C THR A 328 -60.20 49.18 -11.66
N GLY A 329 -59.43 50.04 -12.31
CA GLY A 329 -59.57 51.47 -12.12
C GLY A 329 -59.52 52.32 -13.40
N LEU A 330 -60.13 51.87 -14.57
CA LEU A 330 -60.27 52.77 -15.71
C LEU A 330 -61.19 52.13 -16.80
N ILE A 331 -62.48 51.87 -16.49
CA ILE A 331 -63.52 51.85 -17.51
C ILE A 331 -64.73 52.50 -16.87
N THR A 332 -64.84 53.78 -16.93
CA THR A 332 -66.09 54.51 -16.87
C THR A 332 -66.03 55.66 -17.85
N THR A 333 -67.09 55.71 -18.67
CA THR A 333 -67.59 56.83 -19.45
C THR A 333 -67.00 57.12 -20.80
N GLY A 334 -67.88 57.01 -21.77
CA GLY A 334 -67.79 57.59 -23.06
C GLY A 334 -68.68 57.00 -24.17
N ILE A 335 -69.97 56.74 -23.87
CA ILE A 335 -70.99 56.65 -24.97
C ILE A 335 -71.56 58.05 -25.12
N ILE A 336 -71.39 58.70 -26.25
CA ILE A 336 -72.32 59.64 -26.80
C ILE A 336 -72.04 59.83 -28.30
N TYR A 337 -73.10 59.51 -29.15
CA TYR A 337 -73.39 59.77 -30.55
C TYR A 337 -72.46 59.25 -31.63
#